data_553324530077f8c2a19c663ea9ec557c
#
_entry.id   553324530077f8c2a19c663ea9ec557c
#
_cell.length_a   1.000
_cell.length_b   1.000
_cell.length_c   1.000
_cell.angle_alpha   90.00
_cell.angle_beta   90.00
_cell.angle_gamma   90.00
#
_symmetry.space_group_name_H-M   'P 1'
#
loop_
_entity.id
_entity.type
_entity.pdbx_description
1 polymer ?
#
loop_
_entity_poly.entity_id
_entity_poly.type
_entity_poly.pdbx_seq_one_letter_code
_entity_poly.pdbx_strand_id
1 'polypeptide(L)'
;MDNLNPSEISKIIKDRINNLEVSSDESNEGTIVFLSDGIARVHGLSEAMYGELIEFQGGIFGMALNLERDSVGVVIFGDYKQLAEGDTAKCTGKILEVPVGPELVGRVVDALGNPIDGKGPIDSKLTSPVEKVAPGVMTRKPVDEPVQIGLKAVDSMVPIGRGQRELIIGDRQTGKTAIALDAIINQKGTGVTCVYVAVGQKQSSIAAVVRKLEEFGAMEHTIVVAAGAADPAPMQFLAPYSGLSLIHISEPTRQIV
;
A
#
# COMPACT_ATOMS: atom_id res chain seq x y z
N MET A 1 -45.07 39.13 16.01
CA MET A 1 -43.68 38.72 16.34
C MET A 1 -43.71 38.34 17.82
N ASP A 2 -43.88 37.04 18.09
CA ASP A 2 -43.96 36.53 19.44
C ASP A 2 -42.58 36.62 20.08
N ASN A 3 -42.49 37.46 21.12
CA ASN A 3 -41.32 37.57 21.96
C ASN A 3 -41.21 36.28 22.80
N LEU A 4 -40.36 35.34 22.34
CA LEU A 4 -40.03 34.18 23.13
C LEU A 4 -39.34 34.63 24.45
N ASN A 5 -39.93 34.22 25.56
CA ASN A 5 -39.42 34.53 26.91
C ASN A 5 -38.07 33.84 27.13
N PRO A 6 -37.07 34.50 27.71
CA PRO A 6 -35.73 33.87 27.98
C PRO A 6 -35.80 32.55 28.72
N SER A 7 -36.80 32.34 29.57
CA SER A 7 -37.05 31.09 30.27
C SER A 7 -37.54 29.95 29.38
N GLU A 8 -38.28 30.24 28.30
CA GLU A 8 -38.73 29.24 27.34
C GLU A 8 -37.59 28.81 26.40
N ILE A 9 -36.74 29.75 25.99
CA ILE A 9 -35.53 29.46 25.22
C ILE A 9 -34.58 28.56 26.05
N SER A 10 -34.38 28.85 27.32
CA SER A 10 -33.55 28.00 28.19
C SER A 10 -34.14 26.60 28.39
N LYS A 11 -35.47 26.48 28.42
CA LYS A 11 -36.14 25.19 28.55
C LYS A 11 -35.99 24.35 27.27
N ILE A 12 -36.19 24.98 26.11
CA ILE A 12 -36.02 24.34 24.80
C ILE A 12 -34.58 23.88 24.57
N ILE A 13 -33.59 24.68 24.98
CA ILE A 13 -32.17 24.32 24.93
C ILE A 13 -31.88 23.15 25.85
N LYS A 14 -32.37 23.15 27.07
CA LYS A 14 -32.21 22.04 28.04
C LYS A 14 -32.85 20.74 27.52
N ASP A 15 -34.07 20.84 26.98
CA ASP A 15 -34.78 19.68 26.43
C ASP A 15 -34.06 19.12 25.18
N ARG A 16 -33.49 19.99 24.37
CA ARG A 16 -32.64 19.53 23.26
C ARG A 16 -31.34 18.89 23.69
N ILE A 17 -30.68 19.43 24.70
CA ILE A 17 -29.45 18.84 25.27
C ILE A 17 -29.75 17.49 25.94
N ASN A 18 -30.86 17.37 26.66
CA ASN A 18 -31.25 16.12 27.29
C ASN A 18 -31.73 15.04 26.34
N ASN A 19 -32.24 15.44 25.16
CA ASN A 19 -32.67 14.54 24.10
C ASN A 19 -31.59 14.32 23.01
N LEU A 20 -30.40 14.88 23.16
CA LEU A 20 -29.23 14.47 22.41
C LEU A 20 -28.80 13.09 22.92
N GLU A 21 -29.35 12.05 22.34
CA GLU A 21 -28.75 10.73 22.41
C GLU A 21 -27.42 10.84 21.67
N VAL A 22 -26.34 11.05 22.40
CA VAL A 22 -24.99 10.87 21.87
C VAL A 22 -24.88 9.36 21.65
N SER A 23 -25.18 8.92 20.43
CA SER A 23 -24.91 7.57 20.03
C SER A 23 -23.37 7.39 20.10
N SER A 24 -22.92 6.37 20.81
CA SER A 24 -21.49 6.02 20.93
C SER A 24 -20.83 5.65 19.59
N ASP A 25 -21.60 5.66 18.51
CA ASP A 25 -21.11 5.40 17.14
C ASP A 25 -20.60 6.66 16.42
N GLU A 26 -20.83 7.87 16.97
CA GLU A 26 -20.38 9.12 16.33
C GLU A 26 -18.87 9.37 16.38
N SER A 27 -18.13 8.68 17.25
CA SER A 27 -16.68 8.83 17.37
C SER A 27 -15.89 8.28 16.17
N ASN A 28 -16.50 7.41 15.36
CA ASN A 28 -15.88 6.73 14.23
C ASN A 28 -16.29 7.31 12.88
N GLU A 29 -17.15 8.33 12.84
CA GLU A 29 -17.56 9.01 11.63
C GLU A 29 -17.08 10.45 11.62
N GLY A 30 -16.65 10.91 10.45
CA GLY A 30 -16.19 12.28 10.23
C GLY A 30 -16.70 12.84 8.92
N THR A 31 -16.47 14.13 8.72
CA THR A 31 -16.88 14.86 7.51
C THR A 31 -15.64 15.42 6.81
N ILE A 32 -15.60 15.33 5.49
CA ILE A 32 -14.54 15.92 4.67
C ILE A 32 -14.70 17.45 4.70
N VAL A 33 -13.72 18.14 5.26
CA VAL A 33 -13.71 19.61 5.32
C VAL A 33 -12.84 20.25 4.23
N PHE A 34 -11.95 19.46 3.63
CA PHE A 34 -11.09 19.89 2.54
C PHE A 34 -10.69 18.70 1.69
N LEU A 35 -10.71 18.86 0.37
CA LEU A 35 -10.32 17.85 -0.60
C LEU A 35 -9.48 18.46 -1.70
N SER A 36 -8.23 18.03 -1.88
CA SER A 36 -7.36 18.46 -2.98
C SER A 36 -6.32 17.38 -3.30
N ASP A 37 -6.11 17.13 -4.59
CA ASP A 37 -5.04 16.28 -5.12
C ASP A 37 -4.92 14.87 -4.48
N GLY A 38 -6.08 14.28 -4.13
CA GLY A 38 -6.13 12.95 -3.50
C GLY A 38 -5.82 12.96 -2.00
N ILE A 39 -5.81 14.13 -1.37
CA ILE A 39 -5.69 14.31 0.08
C ILE A 39 -7.00 14.87 0.59
N ALA A 40 -7.60 14.20 1.57
CA ALA A 40 -8.75 14.70 2.30
C ALA A 40 -8.34 15.10 3.71
N ARG A 41 -8.89 16.21 4.20
CA ARG A 41 -8.87 16.54 5.61
C ARG A 41 -10.26 16.28 6.17
N VAL A 42 -10.33 15.38 7.14
CA VAL A 42 -11.59 14.92 7.74
C VAL A 42 -11.66 15.40 9.19
N HIS A 43 -12.78 16.00 9.56
CA HIS A 43 -13.09 16.42 10.92
C HIS A 43 -13.98 15.37 11.60
N GLY A 44 -13.73 15.04 12.85
CA GLY A 44 -14.59 14.16 13.66
C GLY A 44 -14.10 12.73 13.85
N LEU A 45 -13.00 12.31 13.20
CA LEU A 45 -12.40 10.99 13.39
C LEU A 45 -11.47 10.97 14.61
N SER A 46 -12.04 11.12 15.81
CA SER A 46 -11.25 11.29 17.07
C SER A 46 -10.50 10.02 17.49
N GLU A 47 -10.95 8.85 17.06
CA GLU A 47 -10.35 7.55 17.41
C GLU A 47 -9.48 6.96 16.29
N ALA A 48 -9.29 7.71 15.18
CA ALA A 48 -8.49 7.24 14.07
C ALA A 48 -7.03 6.96 14.48
N MET A 49 -6.52 5.82 14.05
CA MET A 49 -5.12 5.44 14.26
C MET A 49 -4.26 5.83 13.04
N TYR A 50 -2.97 6.08 13.29
CA TYR A 50 -2.01 6.25 12.20
C TYR A 50 -1.92 4.98 11.33
N GLY A 51 -2.01 5.14 10.03
CA GLY A 51 -2.02 4.03 9.08
C GLY A 51 -3.36 3.29 8.98
N GLU A 52 -4.40 3.78 9.63
CA GLU A 52 -5.73 3.18 9.57
C GLU A 52 -6.39 3.40 8.20
N LEU A 53 -7.10 2.38 7.75
CA LEU A 53 -7.92 2.43 6.56
C LEU A 53 -9.22 3.20 6.87
N ILE A 54 -9.46 4.26 6.13
CA ILE A 54 -10.66 5.09 6.23
C ILE A 54 -11.54 4.81 5.01
N GLU A 55 -12.81 4.52 5.24
CA GLU A 55 -13.80 4.29 4.20
C GLU A 55 -14.57 5.58 3.91
N PHE A 56 -14.64 5.95 2.64
CA PHE A 56 -15.44 7.06 2.12
C PHE A 56 -16.68 6.55 1.40
N GLN A 57 -17.60 7.46 1.08
CA GLN A 57 -18.76 7.14 0.28
C GLN A 57 -18.34 6.55 -1.07
N GLY A 58 -19.17 5.63 -1.61
CA GLY A 58 -18.89 4.98 -2.89
C GLY A 58 -17.88 3.84 -2.85
N GLY A 59 -17.43 3.38 -1.64
CA GLY A 59 -16.46 2.30 -1.52
C GLY A 59 -15.03 2.73 -1.84
N ILE A 60 -14.75 4.02 -1.74
CA ILE A 60 -13.40 4.57 -1.86
C ILE A 60 -12.72 4.47 -0.51
N PHE A 61 -11.46 4.06 -0.51
CA PHE A 61 -10.65 3.93 0.70
C PHE A 61 -9.50 4.93 0.70
N GLY A 62 -9.04 5.26 1.90
CA GLY A 62 -7.85 6.06 2.11
C GLY A 62 -7.12 5.62 3.38
N MET A 63 -5.96 6.19 3.63
CA MET A 63 -5.15 5.92 4.82
C MET A 63 -4.94 7.19 5.63
N ALA A 64 -5.16 7.11 6.93
CA ALA A 64 -4.87 8.18 7.88
C ALA A 64 -3.35 8.32 8.06
N LEU A 65 -2.77 9.46 7.63
CA LEU A 65 -1.34 9.73 7.72
C LEU A 65 -1.00 10.83 8.71
N ASN A 66 -1.87 11.82 8.87
CA ASN A 66 -1.63 12.94 9.75
C ASN A 66 -2.77 13.06 10.76
N LEU A 67 -2.46 12.87 12.02
CA LEU A 67 -3.41 12.99 13.12
C LEU A 67 -3.20 14.32 13.82
N GLU A 68 -4.07 15.28 13.54
CA GLU A 68 -4.12 16.57 14.21
C GLU A 68 -5.20 16.55 15.30
N ARG A 69 -5.23 17.56 16.15
CA ARG A 69 -6.15 17.62 17.30
C ARG A 69 -7.62 17.58 16.87
N ASP A 70 -7.95 18.29 15.80
CA ASP A 70 -9.35 18.51 15.38
C ASP A 70 -9.62 17.93 13.96
N SER A 71 -8.61 17.35 13.30
CA SER A 71 -8.75 16.81 11.96
C SER A 71 -7.76 15.68 11.70
N VAL A 72 -8.10 14.84 10.74
CA VAL A 72 -7.26 13.75 10.26
C VAL A 72 -6.95 13.98 8.77
N GLY A 73 -5.67 14.00 8.43
CA GLY A 73 -5.22 14.02 7.04
C GLY A 73 -5.22 12.61 6.47
N VAL A 74 -6.07 12.37 5.48
CA VAL A 74 -6.26 11.07 4.84
C VAL A 74 -5.80 11.14 3.39
N VAL A 75 -5.00 10.17 2.98
CA VAL A 75 -4.57 10.00 1.59
C VAL A 75 -5.50 9.00 0.91
N ILE A 76 -6.12 9.39 -0.20
CA ILE A 76 -7.17 8.61 -0.87
C ILE A 76 -6.55 7.66 -1.90
N PHE A 77 -7.01 6.40 -1.89
CA PHE A 77 -6.62 5.36 -2.84
C PHE A 77 -7.70 5.22 -3.92
N GLY A 78 -7.51 5.86 -5.05
CA GLY A 78 -8.45 5.75 -6.16
C GLY A 78 -8.91 7.09 -6.74
N ASP A 79 -10.07 7.08 -7.40
CA ASP A 79 -10.60 8.27 -8.05
C ASP A 79 -11.31 9.20 -7.05
N TYR A 80 -10.54 10.11 -6.46
CA TYR A 80 -11.02 11.09 -5.49
C TYR A 80 -12.00 12.12 -6.09
N LYS A 81 -12.15 12.18 -7.41
CA LYS A 81 -13.06 13.11 -8.08
C LYS A 81 -14.54 12.81 -7.80
N GLN A 82 -14.83 11.62 -7.30
CA GLN A 82 -16.17 11.21 -6.91
C GLN A 82 -16.56 11.70 -5.51
N LEU A 83 -15.59 12.19 -4.74
CA LEU A 83 -15.79 12.72 -3.39
C LEU A 83 -15.91 14.23 -3.42
N ALA A 84 -16.70 14.77 -2.49
CA ALA A 84 -16.90 16.19 -2.30
C ALA A 84 -16.69 16.60 -0.83
N GLU A 85 -16.41 17.89 -0.63
CA GLU A 85 -16.42 18.47 0.71
C GLU A 85 -17.84 18.35 1.30
N GLY A 86 -17.94 17.89 2.55
CA GLY A 86 -19.20 17.58 3.21
C GLY A 86 -19.57 16.09 3.21
N ASP A 87 -18.88 15.25 2.43
CA ASP A 87 -19.10 13.80 2.44
C ASP A 87 -18.61 13.17 3.74
N THR A 88 -19.21 12.01 4.07
CA THR A 88 -18.86 11.28 5.29
C THR A 88 -17.67 10.35 5.06
N ALA A 89 -16.85 10.22 6.09
CA ALA A 89 -15.75 9.27 6.18
C ALA A 89 -15.89 8.45 7.46
N LYS A 90 -15.53 7.16 7.42
CA LYS A 90 -15.64 6.24 8.55
C LYS A 90 -14.32 5.56 8.86
N CYS A 91 -13.97 5.47 10.13
CA CYS A 91 -12.89 4.60 10.59
C CYS A 91 -13.29 3.13 10.41
N THR A 92 -12.37 2.33 9.91
CA THR A 92 -12.59 0.87 9.77
C THR A 92 -12.08 0.07 10.95
N GLY A 93 -11.28 0.67 11.85
CA GLY A 93 -10.60 -0.02 12.94
C GLY A 93 -9.47 -0.94 12.47
N LYS A 94 -9.09 -0.89 11.19
CA LYS A 94 -8.07 -1.76 10.61
C LYS A 94 -6.92 -0.94 10.05
N ILE A 95 -5.69 -1.32 10.39
CA ILE A 95 -4.49 -0.78 9.75
C ILE A 95 -4.44 -1.32 8.31
N LEU A 96 -3.90 -0.51 7.39
CA LEU A 96 -3.77 -0.91 5.99
C LEU A 96 -2.94 -2.18 5.86
N GLU A 97 -3.56 -3.21 5.31
CA GLU A 97 -2.96 -4.51 5.04
C GLU A 97 -3.07 -4.86 3.56
N VAL A 98 -2.13 -5.67 3.09
CA VAL A 98 -2.17 -6.26 1.75
C VAL A 98 -2.31 -7.76 1.82
N PRO A 99 -3.04 -8.39 0.87
CA PRO A 99 -3.08 -9.82 0.76
C PRO A 99 -1.69 -10.36 0.48
N VAL A 100 -1.38 -11.49 1.08
CA VAL A 100 -0.06 -12.10 1.03
C VAL A 100 -0.24 -13.63 0.91
N GLY A 101 0.70 -14.32 0.26
CA GLY A 101 0.63 -15.78 0.14
C GLY A 101 1.21 -16.29 -1.18
N PRO A 102 1.39 -17.60 -1.29
CA PRO A 102 1.86 -18.23 -2.51
C PRO A 102 0.89 -18.04 -3.70
N GLU A 103 -0.38 -17.70 -3.42
CA GLU A 103 -1.42 -17.44 -4.42
C GLU A 103 -1.12 -16.19 -5.28
N LEU A 104 -0.23 -15.30 -4.81
CA LEU A 104 0.20 -14.13 -5.56
C LEU A 104 1.32 -14.44 -6.57
N VAL A 105 1.98 -15.59 -6.45
CA VAL A 105 3.05 -15.97 -7.39
C VAL A 105 2.45 -16.14 -8.79
N GLY A 106 3.10 -15.55 -9.79
CA GLY A 106 2.62 -15.54 -11.17
C GLY A 106 1.58 -14.47 -11.49
N ARG A 107 1.25 -13.60 -10.52
CA ARG A 107 0.24 -12.57 -10.66
C ARG A 107 0.86 -11.17 -10.79
N VAL A 108 0.08 -10.28 -11.40
CA VAL A 108 0.37 -8.84 -11.44
C VAL A 108 -0.69 -8.12 -10.63
N VAL A 109 -0.25 -7.41 -9.60
CA VAL A 109 -1.11 -6.72 -8.63
C VAL A 109 -0.80 -5.24 -8.55
N ASP A 110 -1.75 -4.46 -8.07
CA ASP A 110 -1.55 -3.06 -7.73
C ASP A 110 -0.85 -2.91 -6.34
N ALA A 111 -0.68 -1.67 -5.88
CA ALA A 111 -0.08 -1.37 -4.58
C ALA A 111 -0.90 -1.85 -3.37
N LEU A 112 -2.18 -2.16 -3.54
CA LEU A 112 -3.07 -2.70 -2.51
C LEU A 112 -3.21 -4.23 -2.59
N GLY A 113 -2.54 -4.87 -3.56
CA GLY A 113 -2.62 -6.31 -3.79
C GLY A 113 -3.82 -6.76 -4.64
N ASN A 114 -4.56 -5.82 -5.23
CA ASN A 114 -5.63 -6.18 -6.15
C ASN A 114 -5.07 -6.65 -7.50
N PRO A 115 -5.59 -7.74 -8.09
CA PRO A 115 -5.10 -8.23 -9.36
C PRO A 115 -5.47 -7.30 -10.52
N ILE A 116 -4.48 -6.99 -11.37
CA ILE A 116 -4.63 -6.16 -12.58
C ILE A 116 -4.29 -6.92 -13.86
N ASP A 117 -4.05 -8.22 -13.76
CA ASP A 117 -3.62 -9.11 -14.86
C ASP A 117 -4.79 -9.73 -15.65
N GLY A 118 -6.03 -9.45 -15.25
CA GLY A 118 -7.22 -10.03 -15.87
C GLY A 118 -7.45 -11.52 -15.61
N LYS A 119 -6.65 -12.15 -14.72
CA LYS A 119 -6.75 -13.59 -14.39
C LYS A 119 -7.77 -13.89 -13.28
N GLY A 120 -8.61 -12.91 -12.90
CA GLY A 120 -9.62 -13.04 -11.86
C GLY A 120 -9.10 -12.74 -10.44
N PRO A 121 -9.97 -12.79 -9.42
CA PRO A 121 -9.63 -12.47 -8.04
C PRO A 121 -8.58 -13.44 -7.47
N ILE A 122 -7.85 -12.98 -6.47
CA ILE A 122 -6.87 -13.78 -5.71
C ILE A 122 -7.52 -14.16 -4.39
N ASP A 123 -7.65 -15.45 -4.14
CA ASP A 123 -8.18 -15.98 -2.87
C ASP A 123 -7.04 -16.17 -1.86
N SER A 124 -6.48 -15.07 -1.39
CA SER A 124 -5.47 -15.07 -0.33
C SER A 124 -6.15 -15.10 1.04
N LYS A 125 -5.75 -16.04 1.89
CA LYS A 125 -6.23 -16.18 3.27
C LYS A 125 -5.39 -15.39 4.27
N LEU A 126 -4.22 -14.92 3.86
CA LEU A 126 -3.27 -14.24 4.71
C LEU A 126 -3.21 -12.77 4.31
N THR A 127 -3.12 -11.91 5.31
CA THR A 127 -2.86 -10.48 5.14
C THR A 127 -1.61 -10.07 5.92
N SER A 128 -1.00 -8.99 5.53
CA SER A 128 0.17 -8.44 6.20
C SER A 128 0.13 -6.92 6.18
N PRO A 129 0.41 -6.24 7.29
CA PRO A 129 0.49 -4.80 7.32
C PRO A 129 1.47 -4.28 6.28
N VAL A 130 1.08 -3.20 5.59
CA VAL A 130 1.93 -2.56 4.57
C VAL A 130 3.16 -1.96 5.22
N GLU A 131 2.98 -1.30 6.36
CA GLU A 131 4.06 -0.69 7.11
C GLU A 131 4.38 -1.52 8.36
N LYS A 132 5.66 -1.90 8.48
CA LYS A 132 6.18 -2.71 9.58
C LYS A 132 7.45 -2.12 10.13
N VAL A 133 7.65 -2.28 11.44
CA VAL A 133 8.92 -1.95 12.08
C VAL A 133 9.98 -2.93 11.61
N ALA A 134 11.06 -2.41 11.03
CA ALA A 134 12.17 -3.24 10.57
C ALA A 134 12.88 -3.92 11.76
N PRO A 135 13.31 -5.19 11.60
CA PRO A 135 14.09 -5.86 12.63
C PRO A 135 15.40 -5.13 12.91
N GLY A 136 15.77 -5.05 14.19
CA GLY A 136 17.02 -4.42 14.64
C GLY A 136 18.26 -5.18 14.18
N VAL A 137 19.42 -4.53 14.27
CA VAL A 137 20.70 -5.10 13.81
C VAL A 137 21.01 -6.45 14.48
N MET A 138 20.69 -6.61 15.77
CA MET A 138 20.96 -7.83 16.53
C MET A 138 20.13 -9.04 16.12
N THR A 139 19.02 -8.82 15.43
CA THR A 139 18.11 -9.89 15.01
C THR A 139 18.30 -10.30 13.54
N ARG A 140 19.19 -9.61 12.83
CA ARG A 140 19.45 -9.90 11.41
C ARG A 140 20.51 -10.99 11.26
N LYS A 141 20.24 -11.95 10.34
CA LYS A 141 21.23 -12.91 9.90
C LYS A 141 22.31 -12.22 9.06
N PRO A 142 23.61 -12.55 9.22
CA PRO A 142 24.66 -12.09 8.31
C PRO A 142 24.39 -12.53 6.86
N VAL A 143 24.83 -11.73 5.90
CA VAL A 143 24.79 -12.07 4.47
C VAL A 143 25.93 -13.05 4.19
N ASP A 144 25.60 -14.32 3.99
CA ASP A 144 26.56 -15.43 3.84
C ASP A 144 26.33 -16.28 2.58
N GLU A 145 25.23 -16.06 1.88
CA GLU A 145 24.87 -16.78 0.66
C GLU A 145 24.84 -15.85 -0.55
N PRO A 146 25.53 -16.14 -1.67
CA PRO A 146 25.47 -15.32 -2.88
C PRO A 146 24.18 -15.55 -3.66
N VAL A 147 23.71 -14.50 -4.33
CA VAL A 147 22.65 -14.55 -5.35
C VAL A 147 23.31 -14.66 -6.72
N GLN A 148 22.95 -15.68 -7.49
CA GLN A 148 23.43 -15.86 -8.86
C GLN A 148 22.59 -14.98 -9.79
N ILE A 149 23.12 -13.84 -10.23
CA ILE A 149 22.43 -12.90 -11.12
C ILE A 149 22.53 -13.36 -12.57
N GLY A 150 23.57 -14.12 -12.92
CA GLY A 150 23.83 -14.60 -14.28
C GLY A 150 24.65 -13.62 -15.12
N LEU A 151 25.06 -12.51 -14.55
CA LEU A 151 25.97 -11.56 -15.19
C LEU A 151 27.40 -11.82 -14.70
N LYS A 152 28.25 -12.36 -15.58
CA LYS A 152 29.61 -12.74 -15.26
C LYS A 152 30.41 -11.65 -14.54
N ALA A 153 30.25 -10.39 -14.96
CA ALA A 153 30.96 -9.26 -14.35
C ALA A 153 30.49 -9.00 -12.91
N VAL A 154 29.21 -9.16 -12.63
CA VAL A 154 28.66 -8.96 -11.28
C VAL A 154 29.00 -10.17 -10.41
N ASP A 155 28.67 -11.37 -10.86
CA ASP A 155 28.84 -12.59 -10.07
C ASP A 155 30.31 -12.90 -9.72
N SER A 156 31.28 -12.48 -10.58
CA SER A 156 32.69 -12.73 -10.35
C SER A 156 33.44 -11.60 -9.64
N MET A 157 33.06 -10.34 -9.83
CA MET A 157 33.82 -9.19 -9.31
C MET A 157 33.13 -8.46 -8.16
N VAL A 158 31.79 -8.43 -8.16
CA VAL A 158 30.98 -7.72 -7.17
C VAL A 158 29.76 -8.58 -6.80
N PRO A 159 29.98 -9.77 -6.22
CA PRO A 159 28.90 -10.69 -5.92
C PRO A 159 27.89 -10.06 -4.95
N ILE A 160 26.60 -10.26 -5.22
CA ILE A 160 25.52 -9.80 -4.38
C ILE A 160 25.06 -10.95 -3.51
N GLY A 161 24.90 -10.69 -2.22
CA GLY A 161 24.42 -11.69 -1.26
C GLY A 161 22.90 -11.66 -1.08
N ARG A 162 22.34 -12.79 -0.66
CA ARG A 162 20.92 -12.88 -0.31
C ARG A 162 20.64 -11.98 0.89
N GLY A 163 19.72 -11.01 0.72
CA GLY A 163 19.38 -10.00 1.71
C GLY A 163 20.23 -8.73 1.65
N GLN A 164 21.18 -8.63 0.74
CA GLN A 164 21.92 -7.41 0.48
C GLN A 164 21.02 -6.38 -0.23
N ARG A 165 21.17 -5.10 0.15
CA ARG A 165 20.56 -3.99 -0.58
C ARG A 165 21.54 -3.45 -1.58
N GLU A 166 21.17 -3.47 -2.86
CA GLU A 166 22.02 -3.03 -3.95
C GLU A 166 21.36 -1.88 -4.72
N LEU A 167 22.14 -0.87 -5.08
CA LEU A 167 21.69 0.25 -5.88
C LEU A 167 22.19 0.12 -7.31
N ILE A 168 21.26 0.05 -8.28
CA ILE A 168 21.57 0.09 -9.71
C ILE A 168 21.25 1.49 -10.21
N ILE A 169 22.27 2.31 -10.42
CA ILE A 169 22.16 3.70 -10.84
C ILE A 169 22.77 3.90 -12.24
N GLY A 170 22.20 4.79 -13.02
CA GLY A 170 22.69 5.17 -14.35
C GLY A 170 21.66 6.01 -15.11
N ASP A 171 22.06 6.55 -16.25
CA ASP A 171 21.19 7.33 -17.13
C ASP A 171 20.06 6.52 -17.76
N ARG A 172 19.17 7.20 -18.49
CA ARG A 172 18.10 6.53 -19.22
C ARG A 172 18.67 5.55 -20.24
N GLN A 173 18.04 4.37 -20.37
CA GLN A 173 18.39 3.34 -21.38
C GLN A 173 19.79 2.70 -21.21
N THR A 174 20.41 2.78 -20.04
CA THR A 174 21.71 2.16 -19.74
C THR A 174 21.65 0.70 -19.32
N GLY A 175 20.45 0.07 -19.38
CA GLY A 175 20.31 -1.36 -19.09
C GLY A 175 19.98 -1.71 -17.64
N LYS A 176 19.64 -0.73 -16.76
CA LYS A 176 19.28 -0.99 -15.34
C LYS A 176 18.19 -2.07 -15.19
N THR A 177 17.10 -1.92 -15.93
CA THR A 177 15.98 -2.88 -15.92
C THR A 177 16.40 -4.24 -16.47
N ALA A 178 17.31 -4.29 -17.45
CA ALA A 178 17.82 -5.56 -17.99
C ALA A 178 18.54 -6.36 -16.91
N ILE A 179 19.41 -5.72 -16.11
CA ILE A 179 20.08 -6.36 -14.98
C ILE A 179 19.08 -6.96 -13.99
N ALA A 180 18.04 -6.19 -13.63
CA ALA A 180 17.00 -6.67 -12.72
C ALA A 180 16.21 -7.86 -13.30
N LEU A 181 15.87 -7.82 -14.59
CA LEU A 181 15.15 -8.91 -15.25
C LEU A 181 16.02 -10.16 -15.40
N ASP A 182 17.28 -9.99 -15.76
CA ASP A 182 18.23 -11.13 -15.86
C ASP A 182 18.40 -11.78 -14.48
N ALA A 183 18.50 -11.00 -13.40
CA ALA A 183 18.52 -11.52 -12.05
C ALA A 183 17.29 -12.37 -11.71
N ILE A 184 16.10 -11.92 -12.07
CA ILE A 184 14.84 -12.66 -11.87
C ILE A 184 14.81 -13.94 -12.71
N ILE A 185 15.14 -13.85 -14.00
CA ILE A 185 15.11 -14.99 -14.93
C ILE A 185 16.06 -16.09 -14.47
N ASN A 186 17.22 -15.72 -13.96
CA ASN A 186 18.24 -16.67 -13.49
C ASN A 186 17.90 -17.34 -12.14
N GLN A 187 16.84 -16.92 -11.45
CA GLN A 187 16.37 -17.61 -10.23
C GLN A 187 15.52 -18.85 -10.52
N LYS A 188 15.29 -19.21 -11.78
CA LYS A 188 14.53 -20.41 -12.14
C LYS A 188 15.15 -21.66 -11.51
N GLY A 189 14.34 -22.41 -10.74
CA GLY A 189 14.78 -23.64 -10.08
C GLY A 189 15.64 -23.46 -8.82
N THR A 190 15.90 -22.24 -8.36
CA THR A 190 16.66 -21.97 -7.13
C THR A 190 15.80 -21.97 -5.86
N GLY A 191 14.47 -22.00 -6.00
CA GLY A 191 13.53 -21.87 -4.89
C GLY A 191 13.37 -20.42 -4.37
N VAL A 192 13.93 -19.43 -5.06
CA VAL A 192 13.83 -18.01 -4.70
C VAL A 192 12.58 -17.43 -5.34
N THR A 193 11.70 -16.84 -4.53
CA THR A 193 10.56 -16.04 -5.01
C THR A 193 11.04 -14.62 -5.28
N CYS A 194 10.72 -14.11 -6.46
CA CYS A 194 11.08 -12.78 -6.89
C CYS A 194 9.89 -11.84 -6.82
N VAL A 195 10.11 -10.60 -6.41
CA VAL A 195 9.09 -9.54 -6.44
C VAL A 195 9.63 -8.39 -7.27
N TYR A 196 8.96 -8.08 -8.38
CA TYR A 196 9.28 -6.92 -9.20
C TYR A 196 8.31 -5.79 -8.90
N VAL A 197 8.82 -4.67 -8.40
CA VAL A 197 7.99 -3.50 -8.07
C VAL A 197 8.24 -2.39 -9.10
N ALA A 198 7.21 -2.07 -9.88
CA ALA A 198 7.25 -1.00 -10.87
C ALA A 198 6.59 0.26 -10.31
N VAL A 199 7.36 1.33 -10.12
CA VAL A 199 6.87 2.60 -9.58
C VAL A 199 7.05 3.71 -10.60
N GLY A 200 5.97 4.45 -10.91
CA GLY A 200 5.99 5.62 -11.79
C GLY A 200 6.35 5.31 -13.24
N GLN A 201 6.29 4.05 -13.66
CA GLN A 201 6.60 3.63 -15.02
C GLN A 201 5.35 3.73 -15.92
N LYS A 202 5.58 3.88 -17.23
CA LYS A 202 4.49 3.80 -18.21
C LYS A 202 3.91 2.37 -18.22
N GLN A 203 2.60 2.24 -18.31
CA GLN A 203 1.92 0.94 -18.37
C GLN A 203 2.45 0.04 -19.50
N SER A 204 2.79 0.64 -20.65
CA SER A 204 3.41 -0.12 -21.77
C SER A 204 4.77 -0.72 -21.41
N SER A 205 5.55 -0.03 -20.56
CA SER A 205 6.84 -0.55 -20.08
C SER A 205 6.65 -1.69 -19.09
N ILE A 206 5.67 -1.57 -18.19
CA ILE A 206 5.30 -2.64 -17.25
C ILE A 206 4.82 -3.88 -18.01
N ALA A 207 3.94 -3.70 -19.00
CA ALA A 207 3.46 -4.79 -19.86
C ALA A 207 4.60 -5.48 -20.64
N ALA A 208 5.59 -4.71 -21.11
CA ALA A 208 6.76 -5.27 -21.77
C ALA A 208 7.63 -6.12 -20.81
N VAL A 209 7.77 -5.69 -19.56
CA VAL A 209 8.47 -6.46 -18.51
C VAL A 209 7.73 -7.77 -18.23
N VAL A 210 6.42 -7.71 -17.99
CA VAL A 210 5.60 -8.90 -17.71
C VAL A 210 5.70 -9.89 -18.88
N ARG A 211 5.54 -9.42 -20.11
CA ARG A 211 5.67 -10.28 -21.31
C ARG A 211 7.04 -10.95 -21.38
N LYS A 212 8.11 -10.20 -21.10
CA LYS A 212 9.46 -10.76 -21.10
C LYS A 212 9.63 -11.83 -20.02
N LEU A 213 9.11 -11.63 -18.81
CA LEU A 213 9.12 -12.64 -17.75
C LEU A 213 8.31 -13.89 -18.14
N GLU A 214 7.18 -13.73 -18.82
CA GLU A 214 6.37 -14.83 -19.35
C GLU A 214 7.11 -15.63 -20.43
N GLU A 215 7.76 -14.95 -21.38
CA GLU A 215 8.54 -15.58 -22.45
C GLU A 215 9.66 -16.49 -21.92
N PHE A 216 10.28 -16.12 -20.82
CA PHE A 216 11.33 -16.91 -20.15
C PHE A 216 10.79 -17.88 -19.09
N GLY A 217 9.47 -17.93 -18.87
CA GLY A 217 8.85 -18.76 -17.83
C GLY A 217 9.20 -18.31 -16.40
N ALA A 218 9.65 -17.06 -16.23
CA ALA A 218 10.05 -16.54 -14.93
C ALA A 218 8.87 -16.09 -14.05
N MET A 219 7.66 -15.95 -14.64
CA MET A 219 6.46 -15.65 -13.87
C MET A 219 6.09 -16.77 -12.87
N GLU A 220 6.53 -18.01 -13.08
CA GLU A 220 6.28 -19.13 -12.17
C GLU A 220 6.85 -18.91 -10.75
N HIS A 221 7.81 -18.02 -10.60
CA HIS A 221 8.43 -17.68 -9.30
C HIS A 221 8.46 -16.17 -9.04
N THR A 222 7.67 -15.39 -9.79
CA THR A 222 7.71 -13.91 -9.72
C THR A 222 6.33 -13.34 -9.42
N ILE A 223 6.31 -12.35 -8.54
CA ILE A 223 5.15 -11.47 -8.28
C ILE A 223 5.49 -10.10 -8.87
N VAL A 224 4.56 -9.48 -9.58
CA VAL A 224 4.73 -8.11 -10.09
C VAL A 224 3.78 -7.17 -9.36
N VAL A 225 4.33 -6.15 -8.70
CA VAL A 225 3.56 -5.06 -8.08
C VAL A 225 3.69 -3.83 -8.97
N ALA A 226 2.60 -3.31 -9.47
CA ALA A 226 2.62 -2.21 -10.42
C ALA A 226 1.87 -0.98 -9.89
N ALA A 227 2.58 0.16 -9.85
CA ALA A 227 2.01 1.48 -9.67
C ALA A 227 2.52 2.36 -10.82
N GLY A 228 1.71 2.52 -11.85
CA GLY A 228 2.07 3.24 -13.07
C GLY A 228 2.14 4.75 -12.87
N ALA A 229 2.66 5.45 -13.88
CA ALA A 229 2.75 6.93 -13.84
C ALA A 229 1.38 7.62 -13.88
N ALA A 230 0.32 6.91 -14.30
CA ALA A 230 -1.05 7.42 -14.31
C ALA A 230 -1.80 7.17 -13.00
N ASP A 231 -1.25 6.30 -12.13
CA ASP A 231 -1.87 5.98 -10.86
C ASP A 231 -1.66 7.12 -9.85
N PRO A 232 -2.57 7.31 -8.89
CA PRO A 232 -2.44 8.32 -7.85
C PRO A 232 -1.09 8.22 -7.12
N ALA A 233 -0.53 9.37 -6.74
CA ALA A 233 0.75 9.43 -6.03
C ALA A 233 0.81 8.52 -4.78
N PRO A 234 -0.26 8.38 -3.99
CA PRO A 234 -0.30 7.45 -2.86
C PRO A 234 -0.02 6.00 -3.23
N MET A 235 -0.57 5.54 -4.36
CA MET A 235 -0.33 4.18 -4.86
C MET A 235 1.13 3.96 -5.22
N GLN A 236 1.76 4.97 -5.83
CA GLN A 236 3.20 4.93 -6.15
C GLN A 236 4.06 4.93 -4.89
N PHE A 237 3.64 5.62 -3.84
CA PHE A 237 4.32 5.62 -2.54
C PHE A 237 4.20 4.27 -1.83
N LEU A 238 3.00 3.65 -1.85
CA LEU A 238 2.74 2.39 -1.17
C LEU A 238 3.36 1.17 -1.85
N ALA A 239 3.49 1.17 -3.18
CA ALA A 239 3.93 0.00 -3.94
C ALA A 239 5.25 -0.63 -3.43
N PRO A 240 6.30 0.13 -3.08
CA PRO A 240 7.51 -0.44 -2.50
C PRO A 240 7.29 -1.12 -1.15
N TYR A 241 6.45 -0.52 -0.29
CA TYR A 241 6.12 -1.10 1.02
C TYR A 241 5.31 -2.38 0.88
N SER A 242 4.32 -2.38 0.00
CA SER A 242 3.54 -3.57 -0.33
C SER A 242 4.42 -4.68 -0.88
N GLY A 243 5.30 -4.36 -1.84
CA GLY A 243 6.28 -5.31 -2.37
C GLY A 243 7.19 -5.90 -1.29
N LEU A 244 7.61 -5.09 -0.33
CA LEU A 244 8.41 -5.56 0.80
C LEU A 244 7.58 -6.43 1.75
N SER A 245 6.31 -6.12 1.99
CA SER A 245 5.41 -6.94 2.80
C SER A 245 5.14 -8.31 2.18
N LEU A 246 5.12 -8.41 0.86
CA LEU A 246 5.00 -9.68 0.14
C LEU A 246 6.19 -10.63 0.37
N ILE A 247 7.39 -10.12 0.56
CA ILE A 247 8.59 -10.93 0.80
C ILE A 247 8.52 -11.69 2.14
N HIS A 248 7.81 -11.14 3.12
CA HIS A 248 7.69 -11.74 4.47
C HIS A 248 6.82 -12.99 4.57
N ILE A 249 6.23 -13.46 3.47
CA ILE A 249 5.18 -14.47 3.48
C ILE A 249 5.69 -15.89 3.45
N SER A 250 6.80 -16.12 2.78
CA SER A 250 7.26 -17.48 2.54
C SER A 250 7.90 -18.12 3.77
N GLU A 251 8.36 -17.32 4.73
CA GLU A 251 8.96 -17.85 5.96
C GLU A 251 8.88 -16.84 7.11
N PRO A 252 7.90 -16.98 8.03
CA PRO A 252 7.86 -16.17 9.25
C PRO A 252 9.05 -16.41 10.18
N THR A 253 9.87 -17.43 9.91
CA THR A 253 11.06 -17.80 10.69
C THR A 253 12.39 -17.45 10.02
N ARG A 254 12.45 -17.24 8.71
CA ARG A 254 13.62 -16.65 8.05
C ARG A 254 13.53 -15.15 8.19
N GLN A 255 14.28 -14.67 9.14
CA GLN A 255 14.51 -13.25 9.30
C GLN A 255 15.08 -12.71 8.00
N ILE A 256 14.35 -11.79 7.47
CA ILE A 256 14.70 -11.12 6.24
C ILE A 256 15.90 -10.28 6.50
N VAL A 257 16.83 -10.52 5.71
CA VAL A 257 18.01 -9.71 5.61
C VAL A 257 17.87 -8.76 4.43
#